data_33bbefc64b8097f2be0d407ff1f17c4b
#
_entry.id   33bbefc64b8097f2be0d407ff1f17c4b
#
_cell.length_a   1.000
_cell.length_b   1.000
_cell.length_c   1.000
_cell.angle_alpha   90.00
_cell.angle_beta   90.00
_cell.angle_gamma   90.00
#
_symmetry.space_group_name_H-M   'P 1'
#
loop_
_entity.id
_entity.type
_entity.pdbx_description
1 polymer ?
#
loop_
_entity_poly.entity_id
_entity_poly.type
_entity_poly.pdbx_seq_one_letter_code
_entity_poly.pdbx_strand_id
1 'polypeptide(L)'
;MNLTLCVYVLLLNLVLLPGMKIAKKGCFMEQPYELKVTKGIQGYFALCILVHHVSLALRYFDRYDGQLQFFEDLGTLFVGFFFLCSGYGLIVSYEQKENYLDTFVIKRVLMVLVPFFICNYIYMFTTQIFGQNFTMKELIQAFFGVLLLNDHMWFVIEIMILYMLFYFVFRFIKKDGLRFDVIGIFIVIMIVGSFLSGHDYTEYQQANWFRGEWWYNTTLLFLVGMLFGKYRERLTTFAKRHYKLLLAVTLVAFVILYTVTMYALATYGYWSETDNDMAYGDKAITFAVQVPMVLAFEILLVLIMLKVRFHNKLLDFFGRISLEMILLEKTFMLIFSELGVTSSIHVYMFLVVASTILGAIIINKVKMSVLERK
;
A
#
# COMPACT_ATOMS: atom_id res chain seq x y z
N MET A 1 25.04 13.79 -2.93
CA MET A 1 23.93 13.14 -2.17
C MET A 1 23.38 14.20 -1.22
N ASN A 2 22.08 14.46 -1.27
CA ASN A 2 21.44 15.53 -0.49
C ASN A 2 21.43 15.14 1.01
N LEU A 3 21.90 16.03 1.90
CA LEU A 3 21.94 15.79 3.36
C LEU A 3 20.56 15.45 3.92
N THR A 4 19.52 16.12 3.46
CA THR A 4 18.12 15.87 3.86
C THR A 4 17.72 14.42 3.56
N LEU A 5 17.97 13.94 2.33
CA LEU A 5 17.70 12.56 1.95
C LEU A 5 18.43 11.56 2.87
N CYS A 6 19.72 11.82 3.14
CA CYS A 6 20.51 10.95 4.01
C CYS A 6 19.92 10.85 5.42
N VAL A 7 19.43 11.96 5.98
CA VAL A 7 18.82 12.00 7.32
C VAL A 7 17.57 11.13 7.34
N TYR A 8 16.65 11.29 6.39
CA TYR A 8 15.41 10.50 6.37
C TYR A 8 15.65 9.01 6.08
N VAL A 9 16.57 8.68 5.18
CA VAL A 9 17.00 7.29 4.96
C VAL A 9 17.59 6.70 6.24
N LEU A 10 18.43 7.45 6.97
CA LEU A 10 19.00 7.01 8.24
C LEU A 10 17.90 6.78 9.29
N LEU A 11 16.96 7.72 9.44
CA LEU A 11 15.85 7.60 10.39
C LEU A 11 14.98 6.36 10.11
N LEU A 12 14.66 6.10 8.86
CA LEU A 12 13.94 4.89 8.46
C LEU A 12 14.74 3.62 8.77
N ASN A 13 16.05 3.62 8.51
CA ASN A 13 16.91 2.48 8.83
C ASN A 13 17.04 2.25 10.35
N LEU A 14 16.97 3.29 11.18
CA LEU A 14 16.91 3.15 12.64
C LEU A 14 15.63 2.45 13.13
N VAL A 15 14.57 2.45 12.34
CA VAL A 15 13.36 1.65 12.62
C VAL A 15 13.52 0.20 12.15
N LEU A 16 14.12 -0.02 10.98
CA LEU A 16 14.17 -1.32 10.33
C LEU A 16 15.26 -2.24 10.89
N LEU A 17 16.46 -1.72 11.06
CA LEU A 17 17.66 -2.55 11.30
C LEU A 17 17.85 -3.05 12.74
N PRO A 18 17.43 -2.35 13.82
CA PRO A 18 17.61 -2.85 15.17
C PRO A 18 16.94 -4.21 15.36
N GLY A 19 17.65 -5.17 15.95
CA GLY A 19 17.14 -6.54 16.16
C GLY A 19 17.08 -7.42 14.91
N MET A 20 17.58 -6.95 13.78
CA MET A 20 17.71 -7.74 12.57
C MET A 20 18.56 -8.98 12.83
N LYS A 21 18.09 -10.14 12.37
CA LYS A 21 18.82 -11.40 12.46
C LYS A 21 19.11 -11.94 11.06
N ILE A 22 20.36 -12.34 10.85
CA ILE A 22 20.80 -12.97 9.60
C ILE A 22 20.99 -14.47 9.84
N ALA A 23 20.44 -15.31 8.99
CA ALA A 23 20.63 -16.75 9.06
C ALA A 23 22.10 -17.12 8.84
N LYS A 24 22.60 -18.11 9.58
CA LYS A 24 23.97 -18.64 9.43
C LYS A 24 24.23 -19.06 7.98
N LYS A 25 25.53 -19.08 7.60
CA LYS A 25 25.95 -19.55 6.28
C LYS A 25 25.38 -20.96 6.02
N GLY A 26 24.74 -21.14 4.87
CA GLY A 26 24.10 -22.41 4.51
C GLY A 26 22.68 -22.62 5.06
N CYS A 27 22.25 -21.88 6.11
CA CYS A 27 20.92 -22.00 6.72
C CYS A 27 19.95 -20.94 6.18
N PHE A 28 18.66 -21.14 6.42
CA PHE A 28 17.56 -20.21 6.14
C PHE A 28 16.74 -20.00 7.42
N MET A 29 15.93 -18.92 7.44
CA MET A 29 14.98 -18.69 8.51
C MET A 29 13.92 -19.80 8.51
N GLU A 30 13.52 -20.26 9.69
CA GLU A 30 12.51 -21.33 9.83
C GLU A 30 11.12 -20.85 9.40
N GLN A 31 10.71 -19.67 9.83
CA GLN A 31 9.41 -19.06 9.54
C GLN A 31 9.59 -17.67 8.95
N PRO A 32 10.09 -17.54 7.70
CA PRO A 32 10.42 -16.24 7.11
C PRO A 32 9.19 -15.35 6.90
N TYR A 33 8.02 -15.95 6.69
CA TYR A 33 6.77 -15.23 6.34
C TYR A 33 5.74 -15.28 7.46
N GLU A 34 6.17 -15.46 8.71
CA GLU A 34 5.23 -15.42 9.84
C GLU A 34 4.56 -14.05 9.96
N LEU A 35 3.31 -14.05 10.45
CA LEU A 35 2.48 -12.86 10.55
C LEU A 35 3.19 -11.69 11.26
N LYS A 36 3.99 -11.97 12.28
CA LYS A 36 4.70 -10.96 13.05
C LYS A 36 5.77 -10.25 12.23
N VAL A 37 6.50 -10.97 11.40
CA VAL A 37 7.54 -10.41 10.51
C VAL A 37 6.88 -9.61 9.39
N THR A 38 5.90 -10.19 8.70
CA THR A 38 5.20 -9.50 7.60
C THR A 38 4.48 -8.24 8.07
N LYS A 39 3.83 -8.28 9.23
CA LYS A 39 3.21 -7.11 9.85
C LYS A 39 4.23 -6.02 10.24
N GLY A 40 5.39 -6.42 10.76
CA GLY A 40 6.47 -5.48 11.05
C GLY A 40 6.95 -4.75 9.80
N ILE A 41 7.15 -5.47 8.69
CA ILE A 41 7.52 -4.89 7.39
C ILE A 41 6.40 -3.99 6.84
N GLN A 42 5.11 -4.38 6.98
CA GLN A 42 3.99 -3.50 6.64
C GLN A 42 4.02 -2.19 7.44
N GLY A 43 4.34 -2.25 8.73
CA GLY A 43 4.51 -1.05 9.56
C GLY A 43 5.64 -0.14 9.09
N TYR A 44 6.76 -0.73 8.68
CA TYR A 44 7.87 0.01 8.08
C TYR A 44 7.46 0.65 6.75
N PHE A 45 6.77 -0.09 5.88
CA PHE A 45 6.29 0.43 4.60
C PHE A 45 5.20 1.50 4.76
N ALA A 46 4.38 1.45 5.81
CA ALA A 46 3.47 2.53 6.12
C ALA A 46 4.20 3.85 6.46
N LEU A 47 5.33 3.78 7.17
CA LEU A 47 6.20 4.94 7.37
C LEU A 47 6.81 5.44 6.04
N CYS A 48 7.26 4.53 5.19
CA CYS A 48 7.79 4.88 3.88
C CYS A 48 6.74 5.53 2.97
N ILE A 49 5.49 5.03 2.99
CA ILE A 49 4.35 5.62 2.27
C ILE A 49 4.04 7.02 2.79
N LEU A 50 4.06 7.21 4.11
CA LEU A 50 3.87 8.54 4.69
C LEU A 50 4.95 9.53 4.23
N VAL A 51 6.22 9.12 4.21
CA VAL A 51 7.31 9.96 3.67
C VAL A 51 7.11 10.22 2.17
N HIS A 52 6.68 9.21 1.40
CA HIS A 52 6.33 9.35 -0.02
C HIS A 52 5.24 10.41 -0.25
N HIS A 53 4.12 10.31 0.44
CA HIS A 53 3.01 11.26 0.28
C HIS A 53 3.37 12.67 0.73
N VAL A 54 4.13 12.82 1.84
CA VAL A 54 4.64 14.14 2.24
C VAL A 54 5.59 14.70 1.19
N SER A 55 6.47 13.87 0.61
CA SER A 55 7.38 14.32 -0.47
C SER A 55 6.62 14.86 -1.68
N LEU A 56 5.52 14.22 -2.07
CA LEU A 56 4.65 14.69 -3.14
C LEU A 56 4.00 16.05 -2.78
N ALA A 57 3.50 16.20 -1.56
CA ALA A 57 2.90 17.46 -1.11
C ALA A 57 3.91 18.61 -1.07
N LEU A 58 5.17 18.33 -0.74
CA LEU A 58 6.22 19.34 -0.70
C LEU A 58 6.53 19.96 -2.07
N ARG A 59 6.17 19.32 -3.18
CA ARG A 59 6.31 19.90 -4.53
C ARG A 59 5.60 21.24 -4.69
N TYR A 60 4.57 21.50 -3.90
CA TYR A 60 3.80 22.74 -3.91
C TYR A 60 4.34 23.81 -2.95
N PHE A 61 5.48 23.55 -2.26
CA PHE A 61 6.08 24.49 -1.33
C PHE A 61 7.22 25.25 -1.99
N ASP A 62 7.23 26.58 -1.90
CA ASP A 62 8.20 27.47 -2.54
C ASP A 62 9.68 27.13 -2.23
N ARG A 63 9.93 26.49 -1.10
CA ARG A 63 11.29 26.15 -0.63
C ARG A 63 11.70 24.72 -0.91
N TYR A 64 10.87 23.97 -1.61
CA TYR A 64 11.20 22.59 -1.97
C TYR A 64 11.94 22.55 -3.30
N ASP A 65 13.15 22.00 -3.31
CA ASP A 65 14.02 21.86 -4.47
C ASP A 65 14.31 20.35 -4.79
N GLY A 66 13.35 19.47 -4.49
CA GLY A 66 13.48 18.05 -4.79
C GLY A 66 14.32 17.25 -3.78
N GLN A 67 14.53 17.76 -2.55
CA GLN A 67 15.37 17.09 -1.56
C GLN A 67 14.93 15.67 -1.21
N LEU A 68 13.65 15.35 -1.35
CA LEU A 68 13.05 14.05 -1.05
C LEU A 68 12.47 13.35 -2.30
N GLN A 69 12.80 13.83 -3.50
CA GLN A 69 12.30 13.29 -4.77
C GLN A 69 12.47 11.77 -4.88
N PHE A 70 13.54 11.21 -4.33
CA PHE A 70 13.76 9.76 -4.29
C PHE A 70 12.58 8.98 -3.71
N PHE A 71 11.86 9.54 -2.72
CA PHE A 71 10.72 8.86 -2.10
C PHE A 71 9.44 8.96 -2.95
N GLU A 72 9.35 9.90 -3.87
CA GLU A 72 8.14 10.16 -4.67
C GLU A 72 7.79 9.00 -5.61
N ASP A 73 8.78 8.20 -6.00
CA ASP A 73 8.62 7.11 -6.97
C ASP A 73 8.51 5.72 -6.30
N LEU A 74 8.56 5.66 -4.96
CA LEU A 74 8.61 4.37 -4.25
C LEU A 74 7.25 3.87 -3.73
N GLY A 75 6.22 4.70 -3.75
CA GLY A 75 4.93 4.39 -3.15
C GLY A 75 4.32 3.08 -3.66
N THR A 76 4.35 2.86 -4.97
CA THR A 76 3.81 1.66 -5.64
C THR A 76 4.48 0.36 -5.15
N LEU A 77 5.80 0.39 -4.88
CA LEU A 77 6.54 -0.75 -4.35
C LEU A 77 6.01 -1.15 -2.97
N PHE A 78 5.82 -0.17 -2.10
CA PHE A 78 5.39 -0.43 -0.72
C PHE A 78 3.93 -0.87 -0.65
N VAL A 79 3.05 -0.27 -1.47
CA VAL A 79 1.64 -0.65 -1.56
C VAL A 79 1.49 -2.07 -2.14
N GLY A 80 2.31 -2.46 -3.11
CA GLY A 80 2.35 -3.82 -3.65
C GLY A 80 2.49 -4.88 -2.56
N PHE A 81 3.34 -4.64 -1.55
CA PHE A 81 3.52 -5.55 -0.43
C PHE A 81 2.26 -5.71 0.43
N PHE A 82 1.43 -4.66 0.58
CA PHE A 82 0.17 -4.79 1.31
C PHE A 82 -0.82 -5.70 0.58
N PHE A 83 -0.91 -5.59 -0.75
CA PHE A 83 -1.73 -6.51 -1.56
C PHE A 83 -1.20 -7.94 -1.52
N LEU A 84 0.11 -8.14 -1.68
CA LEU A 84 0.77 -9.45 -1.57
C LEU A 84 0.47 -10.11 -0.22
N CYS A 85 0.69 -9.40 0.87
CA CYS A 85 0.43 -9.88 2.23
C CYS A 85 -1.06 -10.16 2.48
N SER A 86 -1.96 -9.36 1.89
CA SER A 86 -3.40 -9.55 2.01
C SER A 86 -3.82 -10.85 1.34
N GLY A 87 -3.46 -11.08 0.08
CA GLY A 87 -3.75 -12.33 -0.63
C GLY A 87 -3.14 -13.55 0.06
N TYR A 88 -1.86 -13.48 0.43
CA TYR A 88 -1.16 -14.53 1.18
C TYR A 88 -1.86 -14.87 2.49
N GLY A 89 -2.16 -13.85 3.29
CA GLY A 89 -2.76 -14.03 4.60
C GLY A 89 -4.18 -14.59 4.57
N LEU A 90 -4.95 -14.31 3.50
CA LEU A 90 -6.29 -14.91 3.31
C LEU A 90 -6.19 -16.41 3.06
N ILE A 91 -5.33 -16.83 2.12
CA ILE A 91 -5.17 -18.26 1.80
C ILE A 91 -4.64 -19.04 3.00
N VAL A 92 -3.56 -18.55 3.63
CA VAL A 92 -2.99 -19.22 4.81
C VAL A 92 -4.01 -19.31 5.95
N SER A 93 -4.78 -18.26 6.18
CA SER A 93 -5.83 -18.26 7.21
C SER A 93 -6.97 -19.23 6.87
N TYR A 94 -7.37 -19.29 5.61
CA TYR A 94 -8.42 -20.20 5.14
C TYR A 94 -8.00 -21.67 5.28
N GLU A 95 -6.74 -22.00 4.98
CA GLU A 95 -6.21 -23.38 5.08
C GLU A 95 -5.97 -23.83 6.54
N GLN A 96 -5.64 -22.89 7.44
CA GLN A 96 -5.24 -23.21 8.81
C GLN A 96 -6.35 -23.12 9.85
N LYS A 97 -7.45 -22.39 9.55
CA LYS A 97 -8.52 -22.13 10.53
C LYS A 97 -9.81 -22.78 10.09
N GLU A 98 -10.35 -23.63 10.96
CA GLU A 98 -11.70 -24.13 10.79
C GLU A 98 -12.71 -22.97 10.78
N ASN A 99 -13.73 -23.09 9.95
CA ASN A 99 -14.83 -22.12 9.83
C ASN A 99 -14.36 -20.65 9.64
N TYR A 100 -13.23 -20.46 8.94
CA TYR A 100 -12.63 -19.14 8.75
C TYR A 100 -13.59 -18.11 8.14
N LEU A 101 -14.41 -18.55 7.19
CA LEU A 101 -15.38 -17.68 6.50
C LEU A 101 -16.51 -17.20 7.40
N ASP A 102 -16.88 -17.91 8.46
CA ASP A 102 -17.97 -17.52 9.35
C ASP A 102 -17.63 -16.29 10.20
N THR A 103 -16.33 -16.09 10.48
CA THR A 103 -15.84 -14.90 11.20
C THR A 103 -15.19 -13.87 10.29
N PHE A 104 -15.24 -14.08 8.97
CA PHE A 104 -14.50 -13.28 7.99
C PHE A 104 -14.90 -11.80 8.01
N VAL A 105 -16.21 -11.53 8.00
CA VAL A 105 -16.71 -10.15 7.99
C VAL A 105 -16.21 -9.36 9.18
N ILE A 106 -16.27 -9.92 10.39
CA ILE A 106 -15.81 -9.23 11.61
C ILE A 106 -14.29 -9.07 11.60
N LYS A 107 -13.54 -10.15 11.31
CA LYS A 107 -12.09 -10.18 11.45
C LYS A 107 -11.31 -9.60 10.26
N ARG A 108 -11.96 -9.35 9.14
CA ARG A 108 -11.32 -8.80 7.95
C ARG A 108 -12.00 -7.52 7.48
N VAL A 109 -13.31 -7.55 7.26
CA VAL A 109 -14.04 -6.41 6.70
C VAL A 109 -14.18 -5.29 7.73
N LEU A 110 -14.73 -5.55 8.90
CA LEU A 110 -14.92 -4.53 9.93
C LEU A 110 -13.61 -3.98 10.51
N MET A 111 -12.57 -4.80 10.58
CA MET A 111 -11.22 -4.36 11.00
C MET A 111 -10.62 -3.27 10.10
N VAL A 112 -11.09 -3.17 8.86
CA VAL A 112 -10.67 -2.16 7.88
C VAL A 112 -11.69 -1.04 7.76
N LEU A 113 -12.99 -1.37 7.68
CA LEU A 113 -14.04 -0.36 7.48
C LEU A 113 -14.25 0.55 8.69
N VAL A 114 -14.12 0.05 9.92
CA VAL A 114 -14.29 0.90 11.11
C VAL A 114 -13.28 2.05 11.13
N PRO A 115 -11.95 1.83 11.07
CA PRO A 115 -11.01 2.93 11.01
C PRO A 115 -11.15 3.79 9.75
N PHE A 116 -11.52 3.18 8.61
CA PHE A 116 -11.79 3.92 7.38
C PHE A 116 -12.88 4.98 7.58
N PHE A 117 -14.06 4.61 8.06
CA PHE A 117 -15.15 5.57 8.25
C PHE A 117 -14.82 6.62 9.31
N ILE A 118 -14.15 6.26 10.39
CA ILE A 118 -13.72 7.23 11.40
C ILE A 118 -12.78 8.27 10.76
N CYS A 119 -11.75 7.83 10.04
CA CYS A 119 -10.80 8.74 9.40
C CYS A 119 -11.44 9.56 8.27
N ASN A 120 -12.35 8.95 7.49
CA ASN A 120 -13.11 9.64 6.45
C ASN A 120 -13.95 10.78 7.01
N TYR A 121 -14.64 10.57 8.13
CA TYR A 121 -15.41 11.64 8.79
C TYR A 121 -14.52 12.72 9.38
N ILE A 122 -13.39 12.35 9.98
CA ILE A 122 -12.41 13.32 10.47
C ILE A 122 -11.91 14.20 9.31
N TYR A 123 -11.56 13.59 8.17
CA TYR A 123 -11.10 14.33 6.99
C TYR A 123 -12.19 15.25 6.43
N MET A 124 -13.42 14.75 6.28
CA MET A 124 -14.58 15.52 5.81
C MET A 124 -14.84 16.74 6.71
N PHE A 125 -14.77 16.58 8.04
CA PHE A 125 -14.89 17.67 8.99
C PHE A 125 -13.75 18.67 8.86
N THR A 126 -12.53 18.20 8.74
CA THR A 126 -11.34 19.02 8.61
C THR A 126 -11.40 19.90 7.37
N THR A 127 -11.77 19.36 6.22
CA THR A 127 -11.90 20.12 4.96
C THR A 127 -12.95 21.24 5.08
N GLN A 128 -14.07 20.98 5.77
CA GLN A 128 -15.10 22.01 5.98
C GLN A 128 -14.61 23.12 6.93
N ILE A 129 -13.86 22.79 7.98
CA ILE A 129 -13.27 23.79 8.90
C ILE A 129 -12.36 24.76 8.13
N PHE A 130 -11.60 24.26 7.15
CA PHE A 130 -10.73 25.07 6.30
C PHE A 130 -11.43 25.69 5.09
N GLY A 131 -12.78 25.69 5.07
CA GLY A 131 -13.58 26.47 4.12
C GLY A 131 -13.79 25.78 2.77
N GLN A 132 -13.48 24.51 2.63
CA GLN A 132 -13.85 23.75 1.42
C GLN A 132 -15.38 23.55 1.39
N ASN A 133 -15.99 23.99 0.29
CA ASN A 133 -17.43 23.91 0.11
C ASN A 133 -17.78 22.69 -0.74
N PHE A 134 -18.61 21.82 -0.19
CA PHE A 134 -19.16 20.65 -0.89
C PHE A 134 -20.66 20.80 -1.07
N THR A 135 -21.18 20.32 -2.19
CA THR A 135 -22.61 20.18 -2.39
C THR A 135 -23.18 19.11 -1.44
N MET A 136 -24.47 19.18 -1.14
CA MET A 136 -25.12 18.17 -0.31
C MET A 136 -25.00 16.76 -0.91
N LYS A 137 -24.97 16.64 -2.23
CA LYS A 137 -24.76 15.38 -2.92
C LYS A 137 -23.36 14.81 -2.62
N GLU A 138 -22.32 15.62 -2.72
CA GLU A 138 -20.94 15.21 -2.43
C GLU A 138 -20.77 14.82 -0.97
N LEU A 139 -21.36 15.56 -0.04
CA LEU A 139 -21.33 15.20 1.39
C LEU A 139 -22.00 13.85 1.67
N ILE A 140 -23.15 13.58 1.05
CA ILE A 140 -23.82 12.28 1.19
C ILE A 140 -22.97 11.17 0.59
N GLN A 141 -22.40 11.37 -0.59
CA GLN A 141 -21.50 10.39 -1.22
C GLN A 141 -20.25 10.14 -0.39
N ALA A 142 -19.63 11.19 0.15
CA ALA A 142 -18.47 11.08 1.03
C ALA A 142 -18.80 10.39 2.36
N PHE A 143 -19.97 10.68 2.93
CA PHE A 143 -20.45 10.03 4.16
C PHE A 143 -20.53 8.51 4.02
N PHE A 144 -21.00 8.01 2.86
CA PHE A 144 -21.04 6.57 2.57
C PHE A 144 -19.75 6.00 1.98
N GLY A 145 -18.71 6.80 1.82
CA GLY A 145 -17.43 6.36 1.23
C GLY A 145 -17.50 6.08 -0.29
N VAL A 146 -18.57 6.55 -0.96
CA VAL A 146 -18.72 6.46 -2.42
C VAL A 146 -17.84 7.50 -3.12
N LEU A 147 -17.74 8.69 -2.54
CA LEU A 147 -16.78 9.72 -2.94
C LEU A 147 -15.65 9.77 -1.91
N LEU A 148 -14.41 9.68 -2.35
CA LEU A 148 -13.25 9.83 -1.48
C LEU A 148 -12.77 11.28 -1.54
N LEU A 149 -13.05 12.06 -0.49
CA LEU A 149 -12.44 13.38 -0.31
C LEU A 149 -10.94 13.27 0.01
N ASN A 150 -10.57 12.19 0.71
CA ASN A 150 -9.19 11.78 0.92
C ASN A 150 -8.86 10.66 -0.09
N ASP A 151 -8.20 11.01 -1.19
CA ASP A 151 -7.81 10.07 -2.25
C ASP A 151 -6.78 9.03 -1.76
N HIS A 152 -5.97 9.31 -0.73
CA HIS A 152 -5.07 8.31 -0.14
C HIS A 152 -5.80 7.09 0.47
N MET A 153 -7.13 7.17 0.63
CA MET A 153 -7.95 6.07 1.11
C MET A 153 -8.38 5.06 0.02
N TRP A 154 -8.01 5.28 -1.24
CA TRP A 154 -8.36 4.41 -2.38
C TRP A 154 -8.09 2.93 -2.12
N PHE A 155 -6.96 2.63 -1.47
CA PHE A 155 -6.54 1.28 -1.10
C PHE A 155 -7.61 0.51 -0.33
N VAL A 156 -8.36 1.19 0.56
CA VAL A 156 -9.40 0.54 1.36
C VAL A 156 -10.55 0.05 0.48
N ILE A 157 -10.98 0.85 -0.48
CA ILE A 157 -12.07 0.47 -1.39
C ILE A 157 -11.63 -0.75 -2.20
N GLU A 158 -10.43 -0.72 -2.75
CA GLU A 158 -9.90 -1.82 -3.55
C GLU A 158 -9.77 -3.11 -2.75
N ILE A 159 -9.17 -3.04 -1.56
CA ILE A 159 -8.99 -4.24 -0.72
C ILE A 159 -10.33 -4.79 -0.23
N MET A 160 -11.36 -3.95 -0.01
CA MET A 160 -12.70 -4.41 0.34
C MET A 160 -13.37 -5.17 -0.80
N ILE A 161 -13.25 -4.68 -2.03
CA ILE A 161 -13.74 -5.40 -3.23
C ILE A 161 -13.07 -6.77 -3.32
N LEU A 162 -11.75 -6.83 -3.17
CA LEU A 162 -11.00 -8.09 -3.22
C LEU A 162 -11.34 -9.04 -2.06
N TYR A 163 -11.59 -8.51 -0.87
CA TYR A 163 -12.00 -9.32 0.29
C TYR A 163 -13.41 -9.89 0.10
N MET A 164 -14.34 -9.11 -0.41
CA MET A 164 -15.70 -9.59 -0.71
C MET A 164 -15.69 -10.61 -1.85
N LEU A 165 -14.89 -10.36 -2.90
CA LEU A 165 -14.68 -11.33 -3.97
C LEU A 165 -14.15 -12.66 -3.43
N PHE A 166 -13.09 -12.61 -2.62
CA PHE A 166 -12.54 -13.80 -1.96
C PHE A 166 -13.61 -14.53 -1.13
N TYR A 167 -14.35 -13.78 -0.29
CA TYR A 167 -15.40 -14.36 0.57
C TYR A 167 -16.45 -15.11 -0.24
N PHE A 168 -17.03 -14.48 -1.27
CA PHE A 168 -18.08 -15.11 -2.09
C PHE A 168 -17.53 -16.29 -2.90
N VAL A 169 -16.37 -16.14 -3.53
CA VAL A 169 -15.76 -17.21 -4.33
C VAL A 169 -15.45 -18.44 -3.44
N PHE A 170 -14.85 -18.24 -2.27
CA PHE A 170 -14.48 -19.35 -1.39
C PHE A 170 -15.69 -19.94 -0.65
N ARG A 171 -16.79 -19.18 -0.48
CA ARG A 171 -18.03 -19.65 0.13
C ARG A 171 -18.84 -20.54 -0.83
N PHE A 172 -18.91 -20.15 -2.11
CA PHE A 172 -19.83 -20.79 -3.05
C PHE A 172 -19.17 -21.75 -4.04
N ILE A 173 -17.89 -21.54 -4.38
CA ILE A 173 -17.15 -22.37 -5.32
C ILE A 173 -16.37 -23.42 -4.52
N LYS A 174 -16.59 -24.71 -4.81
CA LYS A 174 -15.91 -25.81 -4.11
C LYS A 174 -14.58 -26.21 -4.75
N LYS A 175 -14.46 -26.09 -6.10
CA LYS A 175 -13.29 -26.53 -6.86
C LYS A 175 -12.17 -25.48 -6.76
N ASP A 176 -11.03 -25.83 -6.17
CA ASP A 176 -9.92 -24.93 -5.92
C ASP A 176 -9.41 -24.20 -7.17
N GLY A 177 -9.14 -24.91 -8.27
CA GLY A 177 -8.69 -24.29 -9.50
C GLY A 177 -9.65 -23.19 -9.98
N LEU A 178 -10.95 -23.48 -10.01
CA LEU A 178 -11.98 -22.54 -10.43
C LEU A 178 -12.05 -21.28 -9.54
N ARG A 179 -11.73 -21.39 -8.23
CA ARG A 179 -11.64 -20.24 -7.31
C ARG A 179 -10.59 -19.23 -7.77
N PHE A 180 -9.40 -19.72 -8.10
CA PHE A 180 -8.31 -18.89 -8.58
C PHE A 180 -8.57 -18.32 -9.96
N ASP A 181 -9.18 -19.13 -10.85
CA ASP A 181 -9.56 -18.66 -12.19
C ASP A 181 -10.56 -17.50 -12.13
N VAL A 182 -11.63 -17.65 -11.31
CA VAL A 182 -12.66 -16.59 -11.15
C VAL A 182 -12.05 -15.33 -10.55
N ILE A 183 -11.23 -15.43 -9.50
CA ILE A 183 -10.56 -14.27 -8.90
C ILE A 183 -9.60 -13.64 -9.90
N GLY A 184 -8.82 -14.45 -10.63
CA GLY A 184 -7.91 -13.97 -11.66
C GLY A 184 -8.62 -13.20 -12.77
N ILE A 185 -9.70 -13.74 -13.30
CA ILE A 185 -10.53 -13.08 -14.32
C ILE A 185 -11.09 -11.75 -13.81
N PHE A 186 -11.60 -11.73 -12.57
CA PHE A 186 -12.14 -10.51 -11.98
C PHE A 186 -11.06 -9.45 -11.80
N ILE A 187 -9.86 -9.82 -11.33
CA ILE A 187 -8.71 -8.92 -11.21
C ILE A 187 -8.30 -8.37 -12.58
N VAL A 188 -8.27 -9.20 -13.62
CA VAL A 188 -8.00 -8.72 -14.99
C VAL A 188 -9.06 -7.72 -15.44
N ILE A 189 -10.34 -7.98 -15.17
CA ILE A 189 -11.43 -7.04 -15.49
C ILE A 189 -11.24 -5.72 -14.74
N MET A 190 -10.86 -5.75 -13.45
CA MET A 190 -10.57 -4.54 -12.67
C MET A 190 -9.41 -3.76 -13.29
N ILE A 191 -8.30 -4.43 -13.61
CA ILE A 191 -7.12 -3.81 -14.21
C ILE A 191 -7.47 -3.16 -15.55
N VAL A 192 -8.13 -3.91 -16.45
CA VAL A 192 -8.52 -3.39 -17.77
C VAL A 192 -9.53 -2.26 -17.62
N GLY A 193 -10.51 -2.40 -16.74
CA GLY A 193 -11.52 -1.36 -16.50
C GLY A 193 -10.89 -0.06 -16.01
N SER A 194 -9.97 -0.12 -15.04
CA SER A 194 -9.25 1.05 -14.55
C SER A 194 -8.35 1.67 -15.61
N PHE A 195 -7.59 0.84 -16.34
CA PHE A 195 -6.72 1.30 -17.42
C PHE A 195 -7.50 2.06 -18.51
N LEU A 196 -8.71 1.59 -18.85
CA LEU A 196 -9.57 2.22 -19.86
C LEU A 196 -10.33 3.45 -19.32
N SER A 197 -10.54 3.54 -18.01
CA SER A 197 -11.32 4.65 -17.39
C SER A 197 -10.54 5.96 -17.25
N GLY A 198 -9.21 5.91 -17.34
CA GLY A 198 -8.34 7.07 -17.22
C GLY A 198 -8.14 7.58 -15.80
N HIS A 199 -7.46 8.73 -15.69
CA HIS A 199 -7.24 9.44 -14.44
C HIS A 199 -8.22 10.59 -14.32
N ASP A 200 -8.65 10.90 -13.12
CA ASP A 200 -9.45 12.07 -12.84
C ASP A 200 -8.52 13.20 -12.37
N TYR A 201 -8.11 14.06 -13.30
CA TYR A 201 -7.29 15.24 -13.02
C TYR A 201 -8.11 16.47 -12.67
N THR A 202 -9.44 16.37 -12.73
CA THR A 202 -10.28 17.50 -12.37
C THR A 202 -10.12 17.80 -10.90
N GLU A 203 -9.59 18.96 -10.67
CA GLU A 203 -9.34 19.65 -9.41
C GLU A 203 -10.17 19.12 -8.22
N TYR A 204 -9.48 18.69 -7.17
CA TYR A 204 -9.88 18.67 -5.74
C TYR A 204 -11.14 17.93 -5.31
N GLN A 205 -12.15 17.78 -6.15
CA GLN A 205 -13.51 17.53 -5.66
C GLN A 205 -14.09 16.17 -5.99
N GLN A 206 -13.43 15.37 -6.82
CA GLN A 206 -14.02 14.11 -7.27
C GLN A 206 -12.96 13.02 -7.45
N ALA A 207 -12.19 12.73 -6.41
CA ALA A 207 -11.35 11.55 -6.45
C ALA A 207 -12.24 10.34 -6.73
N ASN A 208 -12.37 9.99 -8.00
CA ASN A 208 -13.00 8.77 -8.40
C ASN A 208 -12.03 7.63 -8.05
N TRP A 209 -12.31 6.97 -6.94
CA TRP A 209 -11.46 5.91 -6.39
C TRP A 209 -11.12 4.79 -7.39
N PHE A 210 -11.86 4.67 -8.49
CA PHE A 210 -11.61 3.67 -9.53
C PHE A 210 -10.68 4.17 -10.65
N ARG A 211 -10.43 5.47 -10.75
CA ARG A 211 -9.56 6.06 -11.78
C ARG A 211 -8.18 6.33 -11.21
N GLY A 212 -7.17 5.68 -11.75
CA GLY A 212 -5.78 5.89 -11.36
C GLY A 212 -4.89 4.68 -11.67
N GLU A 213 -3.60 4.95 -11.93
CA GLU A 213 -2.62 3.91 -12.26
C GLU A 213 -2.41 2.92 -11.13
N TRP A 214 -2.66 3.31 -9.89
CA TRP A 214 -2.52 2.43 -8.73
C TRP A 214 -3.40 1.17 -8.83
N TRP A 215 -4.59 1.26 -9.42
CA TRP A 215 -5.48 0.13 -9.62
C TRP A 215 -4.93 -0.91 -10.60
N TYR A 216 -4.31 -0.50 -11.71
CA TYR A 216 -3.80 -1.46 -12.67
C TYR A 216 -2.34 -1.88 -12.39
N ASN A 217 -1.58 -1.12 -11.57
CA ASN A 217 -0.19 -1.44 -11.28
C ASN A 217 -0.01 -2.39 -10.08
N THR A 218 -0.92 -2.41 -9.10
CA THR A 218 -0.73 -3.12 -7.83
C THR A 218 -1.72 -4.24 -7.56
N THR A 219 -2.95 -4.19 -8.10
CA THR A 219 -4.01 -5.18 -7.82
C THR A 219 -3.58 -6.62 -8.10
N LEU A 220 -2.76 -6.86 -9.14
CA LEU A 220 -2.25 -8.19 -9.47
C LEU A 220 -1.51 -8.85 -8.31
N LEU A 221 -0.86 -8.07 -7.44
CA LEU A 221 -0.09 -8.57 -6.29
C LEU A 221 -0.96 -9.32 -5.29
N PHE A 222 -2.26 -9.01 -5.23
CA PHE A 222 -3.19 -9.77 -4.39
C PHE A 222 -3.32 -11.23 -4.87
N LEU A 223 -3.50 -11.46 -6.18
CA LEU A 223 -3.54 -12.80 -6.76
C LEU A 223 -2.20 -13.52 -6.60
N VAL A 224 -1.09 -12.82 -6.84
CA VAL A 224 0.28 -13.35 -6.62
C VAL A 224 0.45 -13.78 -5.17
N GLY A 225 -0.01 -12.98 -4.21
CA GLY A 225 -0.01 -13.31 -2.79
C GLY A 225 -0.84 -14.56 -2.47
N MET A 226 -2.04 -14.68 -3.05
CA MET A 226 -2.87 -15.89 -2.91
C MET A 226 -2.16 -17.14 -3.44
N LEU A 227 -1.57 -17.06 -4.64
CA LEU A 227 -0.82 -18.17 -5.26
C LEU A 227 0.42 -18.51 -4.43
N PHE A 228 1.13 -17.50 -3.93
CA PHE A 228 2.26 -17.71 -3.03
C PHE A 228 1.81 -18.41 -1.74
N GLY A 229 0.69 -18.03 -1.14
CA GLY A 229 0.10 -18.70 0.02
C GLY A 229 -0.24 -20.15 -0.25
N LYS A 230 -0.89 -20.44 -1.39
CA LYS A 230 -1.30 -21.79 -1.82
C LYS A 230 -0.11 -22.72 -2.05
N TYR A 231 0.93 -22.22 -2.69
CA TYR A 231 2.11 -23.03 -3.06
C TYR A 231 3.34 -22.73 -2.20
N ARG A 232 3.17 -22.16 -1.00
CA ARG A 232 4.25 -21.62 -0.14
C ARG A 232 5.38 -22.61 0.14
N GLU A 233 5.05 -23.87 0.42
CA GLU A 233 6.06 -24.89 0.73
C GLU A 233 6.90 -25.24 -0.50
N ARG A 234 6.23 -25.46 -1.64
CA ARG A 234 6.90 -25.78 -2.91
C ARG A 234 7.78 -24.63 -3.37
N LEU A 235 7.23 -23.41 -3.37
CA LEU A 235 7.96 -22.20 -3.80
C LEU A 235 9.13 -21.90 -2.86
N THR A 236 8.94 -22.03 -1.54
CA THR A 236 10.00 -21.81 -0.56
C THR A 236 11.12 -22.85 -0.70
N THR A 237 10.80 -24.12 -0.93
CA THR A 237 11.78 -25.18 -1.15
C THR A 237 12.58 -24.93 -2.43
N PHE A 238 11.90 -24.57 -3.51
CA PHE A 238 12.55 -24.18 -4.79
C PHE A 238 13.46 -22.97 -4.60
N ALA A 239 12.98 -21.92 -3.92
CA ALA A 239 13.75 -20.71 -3.66
C ALA A 239 14.99 -20.99 -2.79
N LYS A 240 14.90 -21.84 -1.76
CA LYS A 240 16.05 -22.25 -0.95
C LYS A 240 17.09 -23.02 -1.78
N ARG A 241 16.64 -23.94 -2.65
CA ARG A 241 17.53 -24.74 -3.52
C ARG A 241 18.31 -23.87 -4.51
N HIS A 242 17.69 -22.85 -5.08
CA HIS A 242 18.26 -22.00 -6.13
C HIS A 242 18.58 -20.58 -5.62
N TYR A 243 18.72 -20.39 -4.31
CA TYR A 243 18.72 -19.10 -3.64
C TYR A 243 19.67 -18.06 -4.26
N LYS A 244 20.95 -18.43 -4.45
CA LYS A 244 21.96 -17.48 -4.96
C LYS A 244 21.66 -17.01 -6.37
N LEU A 245 21.24 -17.92 -7.24
CA LEU A 245 20.85 -17.62 -8.62
C LEU A 245 19.62 -16.72 -8.64
N LEU A 246 18.57 -17.10 -7.92
CA LEU A 246 17.32 -16.32 -7.87
C LEU A 246 17.58 -14.92 -7.31
N LEU A 247 18.35 -14.81 -6.22
CA LEU A 247 18.67 -13.51 -5.64
C LEU A 247 19.43 -12.61 -6.63
N ALA A 248 20.46 -13.14 -7.31
CA ALA A 248 21.24 -12.39 -8.28
C ALA A 248 20.40 -11.97 -9.48
N VAL A 249 19.65 -12.90 -10.07
CA VAL A 249 18.79 -12.63 -11.24
C VAL A 249 17.70 -11.61 -10.88
N THR A 250 17.03 -11.80 -9.75
CA THR A 250 15.95 -10.89 -9.32
C THR A 250 16.48 -9.50 -8.99
N LEU A 251 17.65 -9.41 -8.34
CA LEU A 251 18.29 -8.12 -8.04
C LEU A 251 18.66 -7.36 -9.33
N VAL A 252 19.30 -8.04 -10.29
CA VAL A 252 19.65 -7.44 -11.59
C VAL A 252 18.40 -7.03 -12.35
N ALA A 253 17.39 -7.91 -12.38
CA ALA A 253 16.10 -7.61 -13.02
C ALA A 253 15.41 -6.41 -12.37
N PHE A 254 15.39 -6.33 -11.04
CA PHE A 254 14.82 -5.18 -10.32
C PHE A 254 15.54 -3.88 -10.66
N VAL A 255 16.88 -3.86 -10.64
CA VAL A 255 17.64 -2.65 -10.97
C VAL A 255 17.39 -2.18 -12.40
N ILE A 256 17.38 -3.11 -13.36
CA ILE A 256 17.07 -2.79 -14.77
C ILE A 256 15.64 -2.26 -14.90
N LEU A 257 14.66 -2.99 -14.35
CA LEU A 257 13.25 -2.62 -14.43
C LEU A 257 12.98 -1.29 -13.71
N TYR A 258 13.61 -1.04 -12.55
CA TYR A 258 13.51 0.23 -11.85
C TYR A 258 14.01 1.38 -12.73
N THR A 259 15.21 1.26 -13.30
CA THR A 259 15.78 2.30 -14.17
C THR A 259 14.90 2.56 -15.40
N VAL A 260 14.43 1.49 -16.06
CA VAL A 260 13.56 1.61 -17.24
C VAL A 260 12.20 2.19 -16.86
N THR A 261 11.65 1.82 -15.71
CA THR A 261 10.36 2.35 -15.22
C THR A 261 10.48 3.83 -14.91
N MET A 262 11.55 4.28 -14.22
CA MET A 262 11.76 5.71 -13.94
C MET A 262 11.87 6.52 -15.23
N TYR A 263 12.58 6.01 -16.23
CA TYR A 263 12.64 6.64 -17.56
C TYR A 263 11.27 6.67 -18.25
N ALA A 264 10.54 5.55 -18.22
CA ALA A 264 9.23 5.46 -18.83
C ALA A 264 8.21 6.39 -18.15
N LEU A 265 8.20 6.44 -16.82
CA LEU A 265 7.36 7.37 -16.08
C LEU A 265 7.69 8.84 -16.38
N ALA A 266 8.94 9.20 -16.54
CA ALA A 266 9.34 10.56 -16.89
C ALA A 266 8.96 10.95 -18.33
N THR A 267 8.82 9.98 -19.25
CA THR A 267 8.64 10.24 -20.70
C THR A 267 7.22 9.92 -21.17
N TYR A 268 6.63 8.85 -20.67
CA TYR A 268 5.36 8.26 -21.10
C TYR A 268 4.38 8.10 -19.91
N GLY A 269 4.43 8.99 -18.95
CA GLY A 269 3.59 8.90 -17.76
C GLY A 269 2.10 9.01 -18.09
N TYR A 270 1.26 8.55 -17.17
CA TYR A 270 -0.21 8.71 -17.26
C TYR A 270 -0.65 10.17 -17.33
N TRP A 271 0.20 11.10 -16.94
CA TRP A 271 0.00 12.56 -17.11
C TRP A 271 0.02 13.03 -18.58
N SER A 272 0.39 12.17 -19.54
CA SER A 272 0.18 12.44 -20.97
C SER A 272 -1.30 12.39 -21.35
N GLU A 273 -2.15 11.84 -20.50
CA GLU A 273 -3.59 11.76 -20.68
C GLU A 273 -4.23 13.14 -20.59
N THR A 274 -5.17 13.41 -21.49
CA THR A 274 -5.98 14.64 -21.54
C THR A 274 -7.45 14.27 -21.74
N ASP A 275 -8.36 15.25 -21.59
CA ASP A 275 -9.80 15.04 -21.83
C ASP A 275 -10.13 14.50 -23.22
N ASN A 276 -9.28 14.75 -24.20
CA ASN A 276 -9.47 14.36 -25.60
C ASN A 276 -8.59 13.18 -26.05
N ASP A 277 -7.60 12.81 -25.25
CA ASP A 277 -6.66 11.72 -25.57
C ASP A 277 -6.32 10.92 -24.28
N MET A 278 -6.75 9.68 -24.27
CA MET A 278 -6.51 8.76 -23.16
C MET A 278 -5.07 8.23 -23.08
N ALA A 279 -4.18 8.65 -23.97
CA ALA A 279 -2.77 8.28 -24.02
C ALA A 279 -2.52 6.78 -23.77
N TYR A 280 -3.36 5.90 -24.36
CA TYR A 280 -3.30 4.44 -24.12
C TYR A 280 -1.94 3.84 -24.45
N GLY A 281 -1.25 4.37 -25.47
CA GLY A 281 0.09 3.93 -25.84
C GLY A 281 1.10 4.18 -24.71
N ASP A 282 1.12 5.37 -24.17
CA ASP A 282 2.03 5.79 -23.10
C ASP A 282 1.73 5.05 -21.81
N LYS A 283 0.45 4.93 -21.45
CA LYS A 283 0.00 4.12 -20.31
C LYS A 283 0.39 2.64 -20.44
N ALA A 284 0.29 2.07 -21.65
CA ALA A 284 0.69 0.68 -21.88
C ALA A 284 2.21 0.48 -21.72
N ILE A 285 3.03 1.44 -22.15
CA ILE A 285 4.49 1.40 -21.96
C ILE A 285 4.82 1.42 -20.45
N THR A 286 4.25 2.37 -19.71
CA THR A 286 4.50 2.47 -18.27
C THR A 286 3.99 1.24 -17.52
N PHE A 287 2.79 0.76 -17.83
CA PHE A 287 2.23 -0.48 -17.27
C PHE A 287 3.13 -1.70 -17.52
N ALA A 288 3.62 -1.86 -18.77
CA ALA A 288 4.44 -3.00 -19.15
C ALA A 288 5.79 -3.08 -18.43
N VAL A 289 6.31 -1.97 -17.90
CA VAL A 289 7.57 -1.95 -17.14
C VAL A 289 7.35 -1.83 -15.64
N GLN A 290 6.34 -1.12 -15.20
CA GLN A 290 6.07 -0.86 -13.78
C GLN A 290 5.55 -2.11 -13.06
N VAL A 291 4.63 -2.87 -13.65
CA VAL A 291 4.12 -4.11 -13.04
C VAL A 291 5.23 -5.16 -12.84
N PRO A 292 6.08 -5.47 -13.84
CA PRO A 292 7.24 -6.33 -13.62
C PRO A 292 8.24 -5.79 -12.60
N MET A 293 8.43 -4.47 -12.51
CA MET A 293 9.29 -3.84 -11.49
C MET A 293 8.77 -4.12 -10.09
N VAL A 294 7.47 -3.90 -9.85
CA VAL A 294 6.84 -4.17 -8.55
C VAL A 294 6.93 -5.66 -8.21
N LEU A 295 6.64 -6.55 -9.16
CA LEU A 295 6.79 -7.99 -8.98
C LEU A 295 8.23 -8.40 -8.64
N ALA A 296 9.22 -7.84 -9.32
CA ALA A 296 10.62 -8.11 -9.04
C ALA A 296 11.03 -7.64 -7.63
N PHE A 297 10.55 -6.47 -7.19
CA PHE A 297 10.75 -5.97 -5.84
C PHE A 297 10.16 -6.92 -4.79
N GLU A 298 8.93 -7.38 -4.97
CA GLU A 298 8.26 -8.27 -4.03
C GLU A 298 8.95 -9.64 -3.96
N ILE A 299 9.37 -10.19 -5.10
CA ILE A 299 10.15 -11.43 -5.13
C ILE A 299 11.50 -11.25 -4.42
N LEU A 300 12.19 -10.12 -4.67
CA LEU A 300 13.45 -9.80 -4.01
C LEU A 300 13.27 -9.72 -2.49
N LEU A 301 12.21 -9.05 -2.02
CA LEU A 301 11.90 -8.95 -0.59
C LEU A 301 11.61 -10.33 0.02
N VAL A 302 10.80 -11.15 -0.63
CA VAL A 302 10.51 -12.53 -0.22
C VAL A 302 11.80 -13.37 -0.12
N LEU A 303 12.73 -13.22 -1.09
CA LEU A 303 14.04 -13.89 -1.04
C LEU A 303 14.92 -13.36 0.10
N ILE A 304 14.93 -12.05 0.35
CA ILE A 304 15.65 -11.45 1.48
C ILE A 304 15.12 -12.02 2.80
N MET A 305 13.81 -12.13 2.97
CA MET A 305 13.18 -12.67 4.17
C MET A 305 13.55 -14.15 4.45
N LEU A 306 13.96 -14.92 3.45
CA LEU A 306 14.52 -16.26 3.67
C LEU A 306 15.83 -16.25 4.46
N LYS A 307 16.58 -15.15 4.42
CA LYS A 307 17.89 -15.02 5.10
C LYS A 307 17.91 -13.99 6.21
N VAL A 308 17.03 -13.03 6.15
CA VAL A 308 17.00 -11.89 7.06
C VAL A 308 15.64 -11.82 7.72
N ARG A 309 15.63 -11.77 9.04
CA ARG A 309 14.42 -11.55 9.84
C ARG A 309 14.47 -10.14 10.40
N PHE A 310 13.58 -9.30 9.94
CA PHE A 310 13.34 -7.97 10.48
C PHE A 310 12.30 -8.06 11.58
N HIS A 311 12.72 -7.84 12.82
CA HIS A 311 11.80 -7.90 13.95
C HIS A 311 12.36 -7.15 15.15
N ASN A 312 11.62 -6.13 15.61
CA ASN A 312 11.87 -5.38 16.83
C ASN A 312 10.56 -4.74 17.34
N LYS A 313 10.63 -4.12 18.53
CA LYS A 313 9.45 -3.50 19.17
C LYS A 313 8.86 -2.34 18.37
N LEU A 314 9.67 -1.59 17.63
CA LEU A 314 9.20 -0.48 16.78
C LEU A 314 8.42 -1.02 15.57
N LEU A 315 8.95 -2.05 14.91
CA LEU A 315 8.26 -2.72 13.80
C LEU A 315 6.93 -3.33 14.27
N ASP A 316 6.91 -3.98 15.42
CA ASP A 316 5.67 -4.51 16.01
C ASP A 316 4.65 -3.39 16.31
N PHE A 317 5.13 -2.25 16.81
CA PHE A 317 4.30 -1.09 17.07
C PHE A 317 3.70 -0.50 15.81
N PHE A 318 4.53 -0.17 14.82
CA PHE A 318 4.06 0.39 13.55
C PHE A 318 3.19 -0.60 12.76
N GLY A 319 3.49 -1.89 12.82
CA GLY A 319 2.67 -2.94 12.20
C GLY A 319 1.23 -3.01 12.74
N ARG A 320 1.02 -2.62 14.01
CA ARG A 320 -0.34 -2.57 14.60
C ARG A 320 -1.18 -1.39 14.15
N ILE A 321 -0.54 -0.27 13.84
CA ILE A 321 -1.21 1.00 13.49
C ILE A 321 -1.03 1.41 12.02
N SER A 322 -0.46 0.51 11.20
CA SER A 322 -0.09 0.82 9.81
C SER A 322 -1.25 1.30 8.95
N LEU A 323 -2.43 0.69 9.10
CA LEU A 323 -3.62 1.10 8.36
C LEU A 323 -4.07 2.50 8.78
N GLU A 324 -4.17 2.75 10.08
CA GLU A 324 -4.63 4.03 10.61
C GLU A 324 -3.66 5.16 10.25
N MET A 325 -2.35 4.87 10.14
CA MET A 325 -1.37 5.86 9.68
C MET A 325 -1.67 6.30 8.25
N ILE A 326 -1.86 5.36 7.32
CA ILE A 326 -2.16 5.65 5.91
C ILE A 326 -3.49 6.41 5.78
N LEU A 327 -4.49 6.09 6.61
CA LEU A 327 -5.80 6.75 6.55
C LEU A 327 -5.79 8.20 7.08
N LEU A 328 -4.90 8.51 8.03
CA LEU A 328 -4.90 9.81 8.71
C LEU A 328 -3.90 10.83 8.14
N GLU A 329 -2.85 10.38 7.47
CA GLU A 329 -1.73 11.24 7.09
C GLU A 329 -2.16 12.48 6.30
N LYS A 330 -3.03 12.34 5.28
CA LYS A 330 -3.51 13.45 4.47
C LYS A 330 -4.29 14.48 5.29
N THR A 331 -4.98 14.05 6.37
CA THR A 331 -5.65 14.97 7.29
C THR A 331 -4.66 15.92 7.95
N PHE A 332 -3.54 15.41 8.45
CA PHE A 332 -2.52 16.25 9.08
C PHE A 332 -1.70 17.04 8.06
N MET A 333 -1.49 16.48 6.88
CA MET A 333 -0.89 17.24 5.77
C MET A 333 -1.74 18.48 5.43
N LEU A 334 -3.06 18.32 5.30
CA LEU A 334 -3.98 19.43 5.08
C LEU A 334 -3.93 20.44 6.24
N ILE A 335 -4.06 19.99 7.48
CA ILE A 335 -4.08 20.88 8.67
C ILE A 335 -2.81 21.76 8.69
N PHE A 336 -1.63 21.17 8.57
CA PHE A 336 -0.39 21.95 8.68
C PHE A 336 -0.09 22.79 7.46
N SER A 337 -0.57 22.41 6.29
CA SER A 337 -0.52 23.27 5.09
C SER A 337 -1.40 24.50 5.26
N GLU A 338 -2.66 24.34 5.67
CA GLU A 338 -3.61 25.43 5.89
C GLU A 338 -3.21 26.36 7.06
N LEU A 339 -2.51 25.82 8.06
CA LEU A 339 -1.92 26.63 9.13
C LEU A 339 -0.64 27.37 8.71
N GLY A 340 -0.22 27.27 7.45
CA GLY A 340 0.95 27.95 6.92
C GLY A 340 2.30 27.38 7.41
N VAL A 341 2.33 26.14 7.92
CA VAL A 341 3.57 25.48 8.35
C VAL A 341 4.33 24.95 7.13
N THR A 342 4.63 25.85 6.19
CA THR A 342 5.30 25.51 4.91
C THR A 342 6.73 26.07 4.83
N SER A 343 7.15 26.85 5.83
CA SER A 343 8.43 27.55 5.85
C SER A 343 9.63 26.63 6.08
N SER A 344 9.43 25.44 6.66
CA SER A 344 10.47 24.44 6.91
C SER A 344 9.97 23.04 6.63
N ILE A 345 10.60 22.39 5.65
CA ILE A 345 10.32 20.99 5.26
C ILE A 345 10.44 20.05 6.47
N HIS A 346 11.46 20.24 7.30
CA HIS A 346 11.70 19.37 8.46
C HIS A 346 10.63 19.54 9.54
N VAL A 347 10.19 20.78 9.80
CA VAL A 347 9.12 21.06 10.77
C VAL A 347 7.81 20.47 10.29
N TYR A 348 7.45 20.70 9.02
CA TYR A 348 6.26 20.14 8.41
C TYR A 348 6.25 18.61 8.49
N MET A 349 7.33 17.94 8.01
CA MET A 349 7.47 16.49 8.06
C MET A 349 7.34 15.97 9.49
N PHE A 350 8.04 16.59 10.45
CA PHE A 350 7.98 16.19 11.86
C PHE A 350 6.55 16.27 12.42
N LEU A 351 5.86 17.38 12.17
CA LEU A 351 4.50 17.60 12.68
C LEU A 351 3.51 16.61 12.03
N VAL A 352 3.59 16.41 10.71
CA VAL A 352 2.73 15.44 10.02
C VAL A 352 2.97 14.03 10.56
N VAL A 353 4.22 13.57 10.62
CA VAL A 353 4.56 12.23 11.11
C VAL A 353 4.13 12.02 12.55
N ALA A 354 4.48 12.96 13.44
CA ALA A 354 4.15 12.84 14.87
C ALA A 354 2.64 12.84 15.11
N SER A 355 1.89 13.76 14.48
CA SER A 355 0.43 13.84 14.61
C SER A 355 -0.27 12.62 13.99
N THR A 356 0.22 12.11 12.86
CA THR A 356 -0.30 10.89 12.24
C THR A 356 -0.12 9.68 13.16
N ILE A 357 1.05 9.51 13.77
CA ILE A 357 1.31 8.41 14.71
C ILE A 357 0.40 8.52 15.95
N LEU A 358 0.30 9.71 16.54
CA LEU A 358 -0.56 9.94 17.71
C LEU A 358 -2.04 9.67 17.38
N GLY A 359 -2.53 10.20 16.28
CA GLY A 359 -3.88 9.95 15.80
C GLY A 359 -4.14 8.47 15.50
N ALA A 360 -3.21 7.79 14.85
CA ALA A 360 -3.31 6.36 14.54
C ALA A 360 -3.40 5.50 15.81
N ILE A 361 -2.66 5.84 16.88
CA ILE A 361 -2.78 5.16 18.19
C ILE A 361 -4.19 5.30 18.74
N ILE A 362 -4.76 6.51 18.68
CA ILE A 362 -6.11 6.78 19.20
C ILE A 362 -7.15 6.00 18.41
N ILE A 363 -7.12 6.09 17.07
CA ILE A 363 -8.08 5.39 16.20
C ILE A 363 -7.96 3.87 16.38
N ASN A 364 -6.74 3.34 16.48
CA ASN A 364 -6.54 1.91 16.73
C ASN A 364 -7.15 1.47 18.06
N LYS A 365 -6.99 2.23 19.14
CA LYS A 365 -7.63 1.95 20.42
C LYS A 365 -9.16 1.98 20.33
N VAL A 366 -9.73 2.97 19.64
CA VAL A 366 -11.17 3.05 19.41
C VAL A 366 -11.66 1.83 18.63
N LYS A 367 -11.00 1.48 17.50
CA LYS A 367 -11.30 0.29 16.72
C LYS A 367 -11.33 -0.98 17.57
N MET A 368 -10.29 -1.20 18.36
CA MET A 368 -10.18 -2.41 19.19
C MET A 368 -11.28 -2.41 20.28
N SER A 369 -11.58 -1.27 20.91
CA SER A 369 -12.66 -1.18 21.88
C SER A 369 -14.05 -1.47 21.32
N VAL A 370 -14.28 -1.17 20.04
CA VAL A 370 -15.56 -1.45 19.35
C VAL A 370 -15.66 -2.92 18.93
N LEU A 371 -14.56 -3.51 18.45
CA LEU A 371 -14.57 -4.85 17.83
C LEU A 371 -14.27 -5.99 18.81
N GLU A 372 -13.56 -5.75 19.92
CA GLU A 372 -13.24 -6.77 20.93
C GLU A 372 -14.32 -6.91 22.01
N ARG A 373 -15.31 -6.01 22.07
CA ARG A 373 -16.46 -6.11 22.99
C ARG A 373 -17.47 -7.20 22.62
N LYS A 374 -17.19 -7.97 21.58
CA LYS A 374 -17.98 -9.14 21.14
C LYS A 374 -17.13 -10.41 21.23
#